data_2aa1a3539836d1bebea52cc41d39a6b5
#
_entry.id   2aa1a3539836d1bebea52cc41d39a6b5
#
_cell.length_a   1.000
_cell.length_b   1.000
_cell.length_c   1.000
_cell.angle_alpha   90.00
_cell.angle_beta   90.00
_cell.angle_gamma   90.00
#
_symmetry.space_group_name_H-M   'P 1'
#
loop_
_entity.id
_entity.type
_entity.pdbx_description
1 polymer ?
#
loop_
_entity_poly.entity_id
_entity_poly.type
_entity_poly.pdbx_seq_one_letter_code
_entity_poly.pdbx_strand_id
1 'polypeptide(L)'
;AAIVAATGGSTNAALHLPAIANEIGIKFDLMDVARIFKKTPYLASLKPGGLYVAKDMWKAGGIPMLLKTMLDGGYIHGDCLTVTGKTMRENLKNVKFNKKQKVMRSYNNPLSKDGGVVGLKGNLSPDGAIVKIAGLKNLNFTGRARCFDTEEAALKAVLKKKYKKGDVIVIRYEGPKGGPGMREICLLYTSDAADDLRC
;
A
#
# COMPACT_ATOMS: atom_id res chain seq x y z
N ALA A 1 0.37 -8.87 5.37
CA ALA A 1 0.10 -7.45 5.69
C ALA A 1 1.38 -6.68 6.02
N ALA A 2 2.25 -7.21 6.89
CA ALA A 2 3.52 -6.55 7.25
C ALA A 2 4.46 -6.39 6.04
N ILE A 3 4.54 -7.37 5.15
CA ILE A 3 5.35 -7.28 3.92
C ILE A 3 4.84 -6.16 3.00
N VAL A 4 3.52 -6.07 2.83
CA VAL A 4 2.89 -5.00 2.04
C VAL A 4 3.20 -3.63 2.64
N ALA A 5 3.09 -3.48 3.96
CA ALA A 5 3.46 -2.24 4.65
C ALA A 5 4.92 -1.85 4.42
N ALA A 6 5.85 -2.81 4.55
CA ALA A 6 7.29 -2.58 4.40
C ALA A 6 7.72 -2.19 2.97
N THR A 7 6.88 -2.46 1.97
CA THR A 7 7.12 -2.12 0.56
C THR A 7 6.37 -0.87 0.08
N GLY A 8 5.83 -0.07 0.97
CA GLY A 8 5.11 1.16 0.65
C GLY A 8 3.60 1.02 0.52
N GLY A 9 3.10 -0.19 0.74
CA GLY A 9 1.68 -0.48 0.80
C GLY A 9 0.94 -0.48 -0.53
N SER A 10 -0.06 -1.33 -0.60
CA SER A 10 -1.12 -1.27 -1.61
C SER A 10 -2.46 -1.24 -0.88
N THR A 11 -3.34 -0.33 -1.28
CA THR A 11 -4.71 -0.27 -0.74
C THR A 11 -5.51 -1.54 -1.06
N ASN A 12 -5.13 -2.27 -2.12
CA ASN A 12 -5.73 -3.57 -2.47
C ASN A 12 -5.55 -4.61 -1.36
N ALA A 13 -4.46 -4.55 -0.59
CA ALA A 13 -4.25 -5.45 0.54
C ALA A 13 -5.33 -5.32 1.62
N ALA A 14 -5.89 -4.13 1.78
CA ALA A 14 -6.97 -3.86 2.74
C ALA A 14 -8.30 -4.54 2.35
N LEU A 15 -8.46 -4.90 1.08
CA LEU A 15 -9.59 -5.64 0.56
C LEU A 15 -9.30 -7.15 0.50
N HIS A 16 -8.16 -7.52 -0.11
CA HIS A 16 -7.87 -8.92 -0.39
C HIS A 16 -7.46 -9.72 0.85
N LEU A 17 -6.71 -9.15 1.79
CA LEU A 17 -6.30 -9.87 3.00
C LEU A 17 -7.49 -10.22 3.90
N PRO A 18 -8.45 -9.33 4.17
CA PRO A 18 -9.69 -9.70 4.85
C PRO A 18 -10.51 -10.77 4.10
N ALA A 19 -10.58 -10.69 2.77
CA ALA A 19 -11.29 -11.69 1.96
C ALA A 19 -10.66 -13.09 2.10
N ILE A 20 -9.32 -13.20 2.00
CA ILE A 20 -8.59 -14.45 2.20
C ILE A 20 -8.82 -15.00 3.63
N ALA A 21 -8.76 -14.13 4.63
CA ALA A 21 -9.00 -14.52 6.01
C ALA A 21 -10.42 -15.06 6.22
N ASN A 22 -11.42 -14.43 5.60
CA ASN A 22 -12.83 -14.86 5.66
C ASN A 22 -13.02 -16.27 5.09
N GLU A 23 -12.36 -16.61 3.96
CA GLU A 23 -12.45 -17.94 3.33
C GLU A 23 -11.95 -19.06 4.24
N ILE A 24 -11.06 -18.78 5.16
CA ILE A 24 -10.50 -19.75 6.12
C ILE A 24 -11.05 -19.54 7.55
N GLY A 25 -12.13 -18.77 7.70
CA GLY A 25 -12.82 -18.56 8.98
C GLY A 25 -12.04 -17.72 10.00
N ILE A 26 -11.03 -16.95 9.58
CA ILE A 26 -10.26 -16.07 10.45
C ILE A 26 -10.88 -14.68 10.46
N LYS A 27 -11.21 -14.17 11.65
CA LYS A 27 -11.66 -12.80 11.82
C LYS A 27 -10.49 -11.83 11.62
N PHE A 28 -10.50 -11.13 10.52
CA PHE A 28 -9.47 -10.14 10.14
C PHE A 28 -10.10 -9.06 9.28
N ASP A 29 -10.05 -7.83 9.71
CA ASP A 29 -10.73 -6.71 9.08
C ASP A 29 -9.79 -5.60 8.60
N LEU A 30 -10.35 -4.55 8.01
CA LEU A 30 -9.64 -3.37 7.54
C LEU A 30 -8.81 -2.70 8.65
N MET A 31 -9.32 -2.69 9.88
CA MET A 31 -8.63 -2.05 11.00
C MET A 31 -7.46 -2.90 11.51
N ASP A 32 -7.51 -4.22 11.32
CA ASP A 32 -6.36 -5.11 11.58
C ASP A 32 -5.23 -4.83 10.59
N VAL A 33 -5.57 -4.67 9.31
CA VAL A 33 -4.60 -4.25 8.28
C VAL A 33 -3.98 -2.90 8.66
N ALA A 34 -4.79 -1.91 8.99
CA ALA A 34 -4.33 -0.58 9.39
C ALA A 34 -3.41 -0.62 10.62
N ARG A 35 -3.73 -1.47 11.61
CA ARG A 35 -2.94 -1.66 12.82
C ARG A 35 -1.57 -2.27 12.53
N ILE A 36 -1.51 -3.26 11.65
CA ILE A 36 -0.25 -3.88 11.22
C ILE A 36 0.60 -2.85 10.47
N PHE A 37 0.00 -2.09 9.56
CA PHE A 37 0.71 -1.06 8.79
C PHE A 37 1.29 0.02 9.69
N LYS A 38 0.56 0.46 10.71
CA LYS A 38 1.04 1.45 11.69
C LYS A 38 2.25 0.96 12.48
N LYS A 39 2.37 -0.36 12.70
CA LYS A 39 3.48 -0.96 13.47
C LYS A 39 4.65 -1.40 12.60
N THR A 40 4.51 -1.39 11.29
CA THR A 40 5.52 -1.91 10.36
C THR A 40 6.18 -0.77 9.60
N PRO A 41 7.50 -0.62 9.66
CA PRO A 41 8.19 0.46 8.98
C PRO A 41 8.18 0.28 7.47
N TYR A 42 8.20 1.41 6.74
CA TYR A 42 8.42 1.44 5.30
C TYR A 42 9.91 1.27 5.02
N LEU A 43 10.29 0.18 4.37
CA LEU A 43 11.68 -0.21 4.16
C LEU A 43 12.13 -0.11 2.70
N ALA A 44 11.29 -0.48 1.75
CA ALA A 44 11.66 -0.57 0.33
C ALA A 44 10.95 0.50 -0.51
N SER A 45 11.76 1.39 -1.13
CA SER A 45 11.27 2.52 -1.94
C SER A 45 10.82 2.08 -3.33
N LEU A 46 9.67 1.43 -3.44
CA LEU A 46 9.16 0.88 -4.69
C LEU A 46 8.06 1.74 -5.31
N LYS A 47 8.07 1.86 -6.64
CA LYS A 47 7.00 2.51 -7.41
C LYS A 47 5.65 1.81 -7.16
N PRO A 48 4.51 2.55 -7.22
CA PRO A 48 4.36 3.95 -7.64
C PRO A 48 4.70 5.00 -6.57
N GLY A 49 4.76 4.67 -5.29
CA GLY A 49 5.03 5.60 -4.20
C GLY A 49 6.50 5.89 -3.92
N GLY A 50 7.40 5.10 -4.50
CA GLY A 50 8.85 5.20 -4.32
C GLY A 50 9.62 5.34 -5.63
N LEU A 51 10.94 5.16 -5.55
CA LEU A 51 11.85 5.48 -6.66
C LEU A 51 12.14 4.29 -7.58
N TYR A 52 12.14 3.05 -7.07
CA TYR A 52 12.67 1.87 -7.73
C TYR A 52 11.58 0.95 -8.25
N VAL A 53 11.92 0.12 -9.25
CA VAL A 53 11.02 -0.89 -9.80
C VAL A 53 11.37 -2.30 -9.27
N ALA A 54 10.51 -3.29 -9.56
CA ALA A 54 10.69 -4.69 -9.10
C ALA A 54 12.05 -5.29 -9.51
N LYS A 55 12.57 -4.94 -10.70
CA LYS A 55 13.90 -5.36 -11.17
C LYS A 55 15.02 -4.86 -10.27
N ASP A 56 14.91 -3.62 -9.77
CA ASP A 56 15.90 -3.05 -8.86
C ASP A 56 15.85 -3.74 -7.50
N MET A 57 14.63 -4.04 -7.02
CA MET A 57 14.41 -4.81 -5.80
C MET A 57 15.06 -6.20 -5.88
N TRP A 58 14.88 -6.89 -7.01
CA TRP A 58 15.51 -8.20 -7.25
C TRP A 58 17.04 -8.11 -7.19
N LYS A 59 17.65 -7.13 -7.88
CA LYS A 59 19.10 -6.89 -7.87
C LYS A 59 19.64 -6.53 -6.48
N ALA A 60 18.83 -5.88 -5.67
CA ALA A 60 19.19 -5.48 -4.31
C ALA A 60 19.25 -6.65 -3.32
N GLY A 61 18.70 -7.81 -3.67
CA GLY A 61 18.64 -9.01 -2.83
C GLY A 61 17.21 -9.58 -2.71
N GLY A 62 16.24 -8.94 -3.36
CA GLY A 62 14.88 -9.44 -3.54
C GLY A 62 14.07 -9.57 -2.25
N ILE A 63 13.00 -10.34 -2.37
CA ILE A 63 12.10 -10.65 -1.26
C ILE A 63 12.81 -11.38 -0.10
N PRO A 64 13.73 -12.31 -0.31
CA PRO A 64 14.45 -12.95 0.80
C PRO A 64 15.17 -11.95 1.71
N MET A 65 15.82 -10.92 1.14
CA MET A 65 16.48 -9.89 1.94
C MET A 65 15.47 -8.99 2.68
N LEU A 66 14.35 -8.67 2.08
CA LEU A 66 13.27 -7.94 2.76
C LEU A 66 12.76 -8.74 3.96
N LEU A 67 12.40 -10.01 3.74
CA LEU A 67 11.92 -10.89 4.81
C LEU A 67 12.95 -11.06 5.93
N LYS A 68 14.23 -11.21 5.58
CA LYS A 68 15.30 -11.27 6.59
C LYS A 68 15.39 -9.99 7.40
N THR A 69 15.33 -8.83 6.74
CA THR A 69 15.35 -7.52 7.42
C THR A 69 14.15 -7.36 8.36
N MET A 70 12.98 -7.79 7.95
CA MET A 70 11.76 -7.74 8.76
C MET A 70 11.82 -8.74 9.93
N LEU A 71 12.37 -9.92 9.72
CA LEU A 71 12.55 -10.93 10.76
C LEU A 71 13.53 -10.44 11.83
N ASP A 72 14.65 -9.85 11.42
CA ASP A 72 15.65 -9.30 12.34
C ASP A 72 15.11 -8.10 13.13
N GLY A 73 14.18 -7.35 12.55
CA GLY A 73 13.48 -6.25 13.22
C GLY A 73 12.28 -6.68 14.07
N GLY A 74 11.91 -7.98 14.06
CA GLY A 74 10.76 -8.50 14.82
C GLY A 74 9.38 -8.18 14.22
N TYR A 75 9.30 -7.84 12.93
CA TYR A 75 8.06 -7.48 12.24
C TYR A 75 7.32 -8.64 11.60
N ILE A 76 7.94 -9.82 11.52
CA ILE A 76 7.33 -11.06 11.06
C ILE A 76 7.69 -12.23 11.97
N HIS A 77 6.85 -13.26 11.98
CA HIS A 77 7.05 -14.45 12.78
C HIS A 77 8.05 -15.41 12.11
N GLY A 78 9.11 -15.78 12.85
CA GLY A 78 10.17 -16.65 12.33
C GLY A 78 9.84 -18.12 12.38
N ASP A 79 8.94 -18.55 13.26
CA ASP A 79 8.70 -19.96 13.59
C ASP A 79 7.53 -20.56 12.79
N CYS A 80 6.88 -19.75 11.93
CA CYS A 80 5.83 -20.25 11.03
C CYS A 80 6.43 -21.13 9.94
N LEU A 81 5.76 -22.27 9.70
CA LEU A 81 6.09 -23.17 8.58
C LEU A 81 5.82 -22.47 7.23
N THR A 82 6.65 -22.78 6.27
CA THR A 82 6.53 -22.30 4.90
C THR A 82 6.30 -23.46 3.93
N VAL A 83 6.03 -23.18 2.66
CA VAL A 83 5.82 -24.18 1.61
C VAL A 83 7.04 -25.10 1.38
N THR A 84 8.21 -24.73 1.90
CA THR A 84 9.44 -25.58 1.81
C THR A 84 9.49 -26.67 2.88
N GLY A 85 8.51 -26.75 3.78
CA GLY A 85 8.53 -27.64 4.94
C GLY A 85 9.48 -27.16 6.06
N LYS A 86 10.11 -25.99 5.90
CA LYS A 86 10.97 -25.35 6.90
C LYS A 86 10.31 -24.09 7.43
N THR A 87 10.76 -23.65 8.60
CA THR A 87 10.31 -22.36 9.16
C THR A 87 10.85 -21.16 8.36
N MET A 88 10.21 -20.03 8.52
CA MET A 88 10.69 -18.76 7.92
C MET A 88 12.13 -18.46 8.35
N ARG A 89 12.46 -18.66 9.62
CA ARG A 89 13.79 -18.45 10.19
C ARG A 89 14.85 -19.34 9.54
N GLU A 90 14.55 -20.61 9.36
CA GLU A 90 15.45 -21.58 8.70
C GLU A 90 15.71 -21.21 7.24
N ASN A 91 14.67 -20.83 6.50
CA ASN A 91 14.81 -20.39 5.11
C ASN A 91 15.66 -19.13 4.95
N LEU A 92 15.63 -18.25 5.93
CA LEU A 92 16.33 -16.95 5.89
C LEU A 92 17.69 -16.97 6.57
N LYS A 93 18.12 -18.11 7.15
CA LYS A 93 19.35 -18.23 7.96
C LYS A 93 20.60 -17.69 7.24
N ASN A 94 20.74 -17.97 5.95
CA ASN A 94 21.92 -17.62 5.15
C ASN A 94 21.77 -16.30 4.38
N VAL A 95 20.62 -15.63 4.49
CA VAL A 95 20.36 -14.35 3.81
C VAL A 95 21.05 -13.24 4.57
N LYS A 96 21.84 -12.42 3.87
CA LYS A 96 22.54 -11.27 4.46
C LYS A 96 22.06 -9.95 3.86
N PHE A 97 21.99 -8.90 4.67
CA PHE A 97 21.66 -7.58 4.20
C PHE A 97 22.80 -7.00 3.33
N ASN A 98 22.48 -6.63 2.09
CA ASN A 98 23.44 -5.99 1.20
C ASN A 98 23.49 -4.48 1.48
N LYS A 99 24.55 -4.03 2.14
CA LYS A 99 24.76 -2.62 2.50
C LYS A 99 25.10 -1.71 1.30
N LYS A 100 25.45 -2.26 0.15
CA LYS A 100 25.83 -1.49 -1.07
C LYS A 100 24.61 -1.06 -1.91
N GLN A 101 23.44 -1.64 -1.67
CA GLN A 101 22.20 -1.28 -2.37
C GLN A 101 21.50 -0.08 -1.71
N LYS A 102 20.62 0.60 -2.48
CA LYS A 102 19.88 1.79 -2.04
C LYS A 102 18.35 1.62 -2.08
N VAL A 103 17.88 0.49 -2.58
CA VAL A 103 16.45 0.21 -2.79
C VAL A 103 15.72 -0.03 -1.46
N MET A 104 16.41 -0.70 -0.53
CA MET A 104 15.87 -1.12 0.76
C MET A 104 16.72 -0.56 1.90
N ARG A 105 16.06 -0.06 2.92
CA ARG A 105 16.68 0.39 4.18
C ARG A 105 16.71 -0.76 5.19
N SER A 106 17.64 -0.65 6.15
CA SER A 106 17.62 -1.54 7.31
C SER A 106 16.46 -1.18 8.25
N TYR A 107 16.05 -2.11 9.10
CA TYR A 107 14.98 -1.89 10.06
C TYR A 107 15.33 -0.79 11.11
N ASN A 108 16.62 -0.56 11.38
CA ASN A 108 17.08 0.50 12.28
C ASN A 108 17.09 1.90 11.63
N ASN A 109 16.99 1.98 10.30
CA ASN A 109 16.98 3.25 9.56
C ASN A 109 15.97 3.17 8.40
N PRO A 110 14.66 3.04 8.70
CA PRO A 110 13.61 2.93 7.70
C PRO A 110 13.39 4.24 6.93
N LEU A 111 12.67 4.18 5.83
CA LEU A 111 12.19 5.35 5.09
C LEU A 111 11.12 6.12 5.88
N SER A 112 10.26 5.39 6.58
CA SER A 112 9.29 5.90 7.54
C SER A 112 9.10 4.87 8.65
N LYS A 113 8.74 5.33 9.86
CA LYS A 113 8.41 4.46 10.98
C LYS A 113 7.10 3.69 10.78
N ASP A 114 6.22 4.23 9.95
CA ASP A 114 4.92 3.64 9.61
C ASP A 114 4.94 3.12 8.17
N GLY A 115 4.15 2.10 7.88
CA GLY A 115 3.89 1.65 6.51
C GLY A 115 3.21 2.75 5.70
N GLY A 116 3.32 2.68 4.37
CA GLY A 116 2.85 3.73 3.47
C GLY A 116 1.33 3.87 3.34
N VAL A 117 0.56 3.26 4.24
CA VAL A 117 -0.91 3.24 4.22
C VAL A 117 -1.45 3.39 5.64
N VAL A 118 -2.50 4.20 5.80
CA VAL A 118 -3.13 4.49 7.10
C VAL A 118 -4.63 4.21 7.03
N GLY A 119 -5.18 3.63 8.10
CA GLY A 119 -6.63 3.50 8.29
C GLY A 119 -7.21 4.79 8.87
N LEU A 120 -8.32 5.22 8.33
CA LEU A 120 -9.05 6.43 8.74
C LEU A 120 -10.46 6.06 9.19
N LYS A 121 -11.02 6.90 10.05
CA LYS A 121 -12.46 6.92 10.37
C LYS A 121 -12.93 8.36 10.41
N GLY A 122 -14.15 8.59 9.96
CA GLY A 122 -14.77 9.90 9.97
C GLY A 122 -16.23 9.85 9.54
N ASN A 123 -16.87 11.01 9.50
CA ASN A 123 -18.28 11.13 9.10
C ASN A 123 -18.55 10.68 7.65
N LEU A 124 -17.56 10.79 6.77
CA LEU A 124 -17.66 10.30 5.39
C LEU A 124 -17.55 8.77 5.30
N SER A 125 -16.79 8.15 6.19
CA SER A 125 -16.59 6.69 6.24
C SER A 125 -16.52 6.20 7.69
N PRO A 126 -17.68 6.05 8.36
CA PRO A 126 -17.75 5.68 9.78
C PRO A 126 -17.24 4.26 10.03
N ASP A 127 -17.39 3.34 9.08
CA ASP A 127 -16.92 1.96 9.17
C ASP A 127 -15.42 1.81 8.90
N GLY A 128 -14.78 2.87 8.41
CA GLY A 128 -13.36 2.92 8.11
C GLY A 128 -13.06 3.12 6.64
N ALA A 129 -11.91 3.70 6.39
CA ALA A 129 -11.31 3.88 5.07
C ALA A 129 -9.82 3.63 5.13
N ILE A 130 -9.19 3.47 3.98
CA ILE A 130 -7.75 3.31 3.86
C ILE A 130 -7.20 4.41 2.93
N VAL A 131 -6.08 4.99 3.31
CA VAL A 131 -5.39 5.98 2.48
C VAL A 131 -3.93 5.63 2.32
N LYS A 132 -3.41 5.77 1.12
CA LYS A 132 -1.99 5.66 0.83
C LYS A 132 -1.33 7.01 1.08
N ILE A 133 -0.40 7.04 2.04
CA ILE A 133 0.35 8.24 2.42
C ILE A 133 1.80 8.20 1.92
N ALA A 134 2.27 7.05 1.44
CA ALA A 134 3.61 6.92 0.87
C ALA A 134 3.82 7.90 -0.29
N GLY A 135 4.80 8.78 -0.15
CA GLY A 135 5.10 9.81 -1.14
C GLY A 135 4.32 11.11 -1.00
N LEU A 136 3.34 11.20 -0.09
CA LEU A 136 2.63 12.46 0.17
C LEU A 136 3.48 13.39 1.06
N LYS A 137 3.58 14.65 0.66
CA LYS A 137 4.22 15.71 1.44
C LYS A 137 3.27 16.40 2.41
N ASN A 138 1.99 16.46 2.08
CA ASN A 138 0.95 17.09 2.88
C ASN A 138 -0.15 16.07 3.19
N LEU A 139 -0.47 15.89 4.47
CA LEU A 139 -1.49 14.97 4.95
C LEU A 139 -2.84 15.65 5.22
N ASN A 140 -2.89 16.97 5.15
CA ASN A 140 -4.12 17.76 5.34
C ASN A 140 -4.49 18.41 4.01
N PHE A 141 -5.68 18.12 3.52
CA PHE A 141 -6.18 18.72 2.30
C PHE A 141 -7.66 19.10 2.44
N THR A 142 -7.99 20.29 1.98
CA THR A 142 -9.38 20.79 1.93
C THR A 142 -9.65 21.27 0.52
N GLY A 143 -10.73 20.78 -0.09
CA GLY A 143 -11.08 21.12 -1.46
C GLY A 143 -12.54 20.86 -1.76
N ARG A 144 -13.01 21.39 -2.89
CA ARG A 144 -14.36 21.15 -3.37
C ARG A 144 -14.49 19.75 -3.94
N ALA A 145 -15.42 18.96 -3.44
CA ALA A 145 -15.70 17.63 -3.97
C ALA A 145 -16.36 17.70 -5.37
N ARG A 146 -15.79 16.94 -6.32
CA ARG A 146 -16.36 16.68 -7.64
C ARG A 146 -16.74 15.22 -7.71
N CYS A 147 -18.01 14.92 -7.53
CA CYS A 147 -18.54 13.56 -7.46
C CYS A 147 -18.89 13.03 -8.84
N PHE A 148 -18.51 11.78 -9.07
CA PHE A 148 -18.84 11.00 -10.26
C PHE A 148 -19.38 9.63 -9.83
N ASP A 149 -20.37 9.11 -10.54
CA ASP A 149 -21.03 7.85 -10.18
C ASP A 149 -20.39 6.62 -10.85
N THR A 150 -19.41 6.86 -11.72
CA THR A 150 -18.59 5.80 -12.35
C THR A 150 -17.15 6.27 -12.55
N GLU A 151 -16.20 5.33 -12.62
CA GLU A 151 -14.81 5.58 -12.94
C GLU A 151 -14.64 6.20 -14.32
N GLU A 152 -15.40 5.70 -15.32
CA GLU A 152 -15.35 6.19 -16.70
C GLU A 152 -15.78 7.66 -16.81
N ALA A 153 -16.80 8.07 -16.03
CA ALA A 153 -17.24 9.47 -15.98
C ALA A 153 -16.16 10.37 -15.39
N ALA A 154 -15.49 9.91 -14.31
CA ALA A 154 -14.39 10.61 -13.70
C ALA A 154 -13.20 10.74 -14.65
N LEU A 155 -12.78 9.64 -15.29
CA LEU A 155 -11.69 9.61 -16.28
C LEU A 155 -11.97 10.57 -17.43
N LYS A 156 -13.18 10.54 -17.99
CA LYS A 156 -13.60 11.45 -19.08
C LYS A 156 -13.53 12.92 -18.66
N ALA A 157 -13.88 13.22 -17.41
CA ALA A 157 -13.79 14.59 -16.88
C ALA A 157 -12.33 15.02 -16.69
N VAL A 158 -11.46 14.14 -16.21
CA VAL A 158 -10.03 14.39 -16.02
C VAL A 158 -9.34 14.61 -17.37
N LEU A 159 -9.52 13.72 -18.35
CA LEU A 159 -8.96 13.86 -19.70
C LEU A 159 -9.42 15.15 -20.41
N LYS A 160 -10.65 15.60 -20.16
CA LYS A 160 -11.17 16.87 -20.68
C LYS A 160 -10.83 18.08 -19.81
N LYS A 161 -9.98 17.92 -18.77
CA LYS A 161 -9.58 18.98 -17.82
C LYS A 161 -10.79 19.71 -17.19
N LYS A 162 -11.88 18.99 -16.95
CA LYS A 162 -13.11 19.54 -16.33
C LYS A 162 -13.02 19.56 -14.80
N TYR A 163 -11.90 19.98 -14.26
CA TYR A 163 -11.66 20.20 -12.84
C TYR A 163 -10.79 21.44 -12.63
N LYS A 164 -10.75 21.94 -11.41
CA LYS A 164 -9.89 23.05 -11.02
C LYS A 164 -8.82 22.56 -10.06
N LYS A 165 -7.67 23.21 -10.02
CA LYS A 165 -6.65 22.96 -9.00
C LYS A 165 -7.27 23.09 -7.62
N GLY A 166 -7.07 22.10 -6.75
CA GLY A 166 -7.68 22.03 -5.42
C GLY A 166 -9.05 21.34 -5.37
N ASP A 167 -9.60 20.85 -6.48
CA ASP A 167 -10.78 19.98 -6.44
C ASP A 167 -10.39 18.58 -5.91
N VAL A 168 -11.31 17.93 -5.19
CA VAL A 168 -11.22 16.51 -4.78
C VAL A 168 -12.13 15.69 -5.69
N ILE A 169 -11.55 14.76 -6.45
CA ILE A 169 -12.30 13.83 -7.29
C ILE A 169 -12.86 12.70 -6.42
N VAL A 170 -14.17 12.55 -6.41
CA VAL A 170 -14.87 11.50 -5.66
C VAL A 170 -15.59 10.58 -6.64
N ILE A 171 -15.24 9.31 -6.66
CA ILE A 171 -15.93 8.27 -7.42
C ILE A 171 -16.83 7.49 -6.47
N ARG A 172 -18.10 7.35 -6.82
CA ARG A 172 -19.10 6.70 -5.98
C ARG A 172 -19.57 5.40 -6.65
N TYR A 173 -20.18 4.52 -5.84
CA TYR A 173 -20.87 3.27 -6.27
C TYR A 173 -19.97 2.24 -6.97
N GLU A 174 -18.67 2.35 -6.85
CA GLU A 174 -17.68 1.43 -7.42
C GLU A 174 -17.04 0.51 -6.36
N GLY A 175 -17.50 0.61 -5.11
CA GLY A 175 -17.03 -0.26 -4.04
C GLY A 175 -17.60 -1.68 -4.10
N PRO A 176 -16.99 -2.64 -3.37
CA PRO A 176 -17.44 -4.04 -3.36
C PRO A 176 -18.82 -4.24 -2.74
N LYS A 177 -19.28 -3.32 -1.88
CA LYS A 177 -20.62 -3.34 -1.28
C LYS A 177 -21.56 -2.54 -2.17
N GLY A 178 -22.40 -3.24 -2.93
CA GLY A 178 -23.40 -2.64 -3.84
C GLY A 178 -22.91 -2.41 -5.27
N GLY A 179 -21.72 -2.84 -5.60
CA GLY A 179 -21.16 -2.78 -6.96
C GLY A 179 -20.18 -3.91 -7.22
N PRO A 180 -19.67 -4.06 -8.45
CA PRO A 180 -18.73 -5.13 -8.82
C PRO A 180 -17.33 -4.96 -8.21
N GLY A 181 -17.09 -3.88 -7.46
CA GLY A 181 -15.79 -3.45 -7.00
C GLY A 181 -15.10 -2.54 -8.02
N MET A 182 -14.38 -1.54 -7.51
CA MET A 182 -13.63 -0.62 -8.35
C MET A 182 -12.45 -1.34 -8.99
N ARG A 183 -12.33 -1.21 -10.31
CA ARG A 183 -11.15 -1.64 -11.04
C ARG A 183 -9.94 -0.79 -10.60
N GLU A 184 -8.74 -1.28 -10.85
CA GLU A 184 -7.56 -0.47 -10.58
C GLU A 184 -7.58 0.81 -11.41
N ILE A 185 -7.44 1.97 -10.74
CA ILE A 185 -7.47 3.30 -11.36
C ILE A 185 -6.15 3.57 -12.13
N CYS A 186 -5.59 2.55 -12.78
CA CYS A 186 -4.31 2.68 -13.51
C CYS A 186 -4.36 3.74 -14.60
N LEU A 187 -5.50 3.91 -15.24
CA LEU A 187 -5.68 4.90 -16.30
C LEU A 187 -5.62 6.35 -15.79
N LEU A 188 -6.13 6.62 -14.60
CA LEU A 188 -6.04 7.94 -13.97
C LEU A 188 -4.61 8.27 -13.53
N TYR A 189 -3.82 7.27 -13.10
CA TYR A 189 -2.42 7.46 -12.69
C TYR A 189 -1.44 7.60 -13.86
N THR A 190 -1.79 7.17 -15.04
CA THR A 190 -0.92 7.19 -16.22
C THR A 190 -1.24 8.31 -17.21
N SER A 191 -2.30 9.09 -16.98
CA SER A 191 -2.62 10.26 -17.78
C SER A 191 -1.77 11.46 -17.34
N ASP A 192 -1.38 12.34 -18.28
CA ASP A 192 -0.67 13.61 -17.96
C ASP A 192 -1.44 14.47 -16.95
N ALA A 193 -2.76 14.31 -16.89
CA ALA A 193 -3.60 14.98 -15.90
C ALA A 193 -3.38 14.45 -14.47
N ALA A 194 -2.91 13.21 -14.29
CA ALA A 194 -2.57 12.66 -12.98
C ALA A 194 -1.26 13.21 -12.42
N ASP A 195 -0.34 13.64 -13.26
CA ASP A 195 0.91 14.29 -12.83
C ASP A 195 0.64 15.70 -12.26
N ASP A 196 -0.37 16.40 -12.77
CA ASP A 196 -0.86 17.68 -12.22
C ASP A 196 -1.63 17.50 -10.88
N LEU A 197 -2.10 16.28 -10.57
CA LEU A 197 -2.80 15.95 -9.31
C LEU A 197 -1.84 15.53 -8.19
N ARG A 198 -0.55 15.39 -8.45
CA ARG A 198 0.50 15.12 -7.44
C ARG A 198 0.97 16.41 -6.74
N CYS A 199 0.05 17.24 -6.34
CA CYS A 199 0.38 18.45 -5.54
C CYS A 199 0.51 18.10 -4.07
#